data_7787d84cc2df98f8220ca17cbe3a392a
#
_entry.id   7787d84cc2df98f8220ca17cbe3a392a
#
_cell.length_a   1.000
_cell.length_b   1.000
_cell.length_c   1.000
_cell.angle_alpha   90.00
_cell.angle_beta   90.00
_cell.angle_gamma   90.00
#
_symmetry.space_group_name_H-M   'P 1'
#
loop_
_entity.id
_entity.type
_entity.pdbx_description
1 polymer ?
#
loop_
_entity_poly.entity_id
_entity_poly.type
_entity_poly.pdbx_seq_one_letter_code
_entity_poly.pdbx_strand_id
1 'polypeptide(L)'
;MAVQIPGIDIQEYYAQLGPIQPVIEDDRVTEVMVNGIDHVYVEMAGKVVLTGIKFQDEEQLLNVIQFIVRSVGRRIDERTPLADARLADGSRVNAVIRPLAIDGPLLTIRKFAKDPFQVEDLIRFGSCTEGGFGFMKAAVLAKANIIVSGGTGTGKTTFLNVLSGFIPAEDRIVTIEDAAELQLHQEHVCRMETRPKDINGEGEVTIQRLVINSLRMRPERIVVGECRGGEALDMLQAMNTGHDGSMTTIHANTPRDALARLETLVLMSGIELPVKAIRQQVAGAINIFCQLSRLRDGSRRVTSIVEVTGMEGETITMQEIFAFESQGAGPDGKIIGQFKPTGIRPQILDRMFSMGLQLPAEIQMLFPDPRMMAGR
;
A
#
# COMPACT_ATOMS: atom_id res chain seq x y z
N MET A 1 -8.75 11.16 -9.37
CA MET A 1 -9.29 12.41 -9.94
C MET A 1 -8.15 13.42 -9.97
N ALA A 2 -7.87 14.01 -11.14
CA ALA A 2 -6.92 15.11 -11.24
C ALA A 2 -7.35 16.25 -10.30
N VAL A 3 -6.39 16.81 -9.57
CA VAL A 3 -6.65 18.01 -8.78
C VAL A 3 -6.97 19.13 -9.78
N GLN A 4 -8.23 19.51 -9.90
CA GLN A 4 -8.58 20.69 -10.70
C GLN A 4 -8.01 21.92 -9.99
N ILE A 5 -6.94 22.47 -10.53
CA ILE A 5 -6.44 23.78 -10.11
C ILE A 5 -7.37 24.80 -10.77
N PRO A 6 -8.16 25.57 -10.01
CA PRO A 6 -9.12 26.48 -10.61
C PRO A 6 -8.42 27.47 -11.54
N GLY A 7 -8.77 27.43 -12.83
CA GLY A 7 -8.36 28.43 -13.81
C GLY A 7 -7.06 28.18 -14.59
N ILE A 8 -6.42 27.00 -14.43
CA ILE A 8 -5.23 26.64 -15.24
C ILE A 8 -5.57 25.38 -16.06
N ASP A 9 -5.35 25.45 -17.38
CA ASP A 9 -5.41 24.26 -18.24
C ASP A 9 -4.26 23.31 -17.89
N ILE A 10 -4.50 22.01 -17.99
CA ILE A 10 -3.52 20.96 -17.60
C ILE A 10 -2.24 21.05 -18.45
N GLN A 11 -2.36 21.44 -19.71
CA GLN A 11 -1.21 21.61 -20.60
C GLN A 11 -0.38 22.85 -20.20
N GLU A 12 -1.04 23.94 -19.83
CA GLU A 12 -0.36 25.11 -19.28
C GLU A 12 0.32 24.82 -17.97
N TYR A 13 -0.30 23.97 -17.12
CA TYR A 13 0.31 23.52 -15.87
C TYR A 13 1.61 22.74 -16.12
N TYR A 14 1.58 21.75 -17.03
CA TYR A 14 2.77 20.97 -17.33
C TYR A 14 3.87 21.78 -17.99
N ALA A 15 3.54 22.78 -18.80
CA ALA A 15 4.52 23.71 -19.39
C ALA A 15 5.34 24.46 -18.33
N GLN A 16 4.78 24.70 -17.13
CA GLN A 16 5.49 25.33 -16.01
C GLN A 16 6.55 24.41 -15.34
N LEU A 17 6.52 23.12 -15.64
CA LEU A 17 7.52 22.17 -15.10
C LEU A 17 8.88 22.27 -15.84
N GLY A 18 8.96 23.09 -16.89
CA GLY A 18 10.19 23.38 -17.60
C GLY A 18 10.86 22.11 -18.18
N PRO A 19 12.18 21.94 -18.01
CA PRO A 19 12.92 20.86 -18.66
C PRO A 19 12.44 19.45 -18.32
N ILE A 20 11.77 19.23 -17.16
CA ILE A 20 11.30 17.91 -16.74
C ILE A 20 9.92 17.54 -17.29
N GLN A 21 9.21 18.46 -17.96
CA GLN A 21 7.90 18.19 -18.55
C GLN A 21 7.89 16.90 -19.39
N PRO A 22 8.80 16.66 -20.35
CA PRO A 22 8.74 15.47 -21.21
C PRO A 22 8.83 14.15 -20.44
N VAL A 23 9.59 14.09 -19.34
CA VAL A 23 9.70 12.87 -18.53
C VAL A 23 8.54 12.72 -17.56
N ILE A 24 7.86 13.79 -17.20
CA ILE A 24 6.60 13.72 -16.44
C ILE A 24 5.47 13.18 -17.33
N GLU A 25 5.44 13.55 -18.61
CA GLU A 25 4.43 13.07 -19.55
C GLU A 25 4.71 11.66 -20.10
N ASP A 26 5.94 11.14 -20.00
CA ASP A 26 6.29 9.78 -20.44
C ASP A 26 5.73 8.71 -19.47
N ASP A 27 4.74 7.95 -19.88
CA ASP A 27 4.07 6.92 -19.07
C ASP A 27 5.00 5.77 -18.63
N ARG A 28 6.17 5.61 -19.26
CA ARG A 28 7.18 4.62 -18.87
C ARG A 28 7.99 5.04 -17.63
N VAL A 29 8.00 6.33 -17.33
CA VAL A 29 8.69 6.90 -16.16
C VAL A 29 7.79 6.76 -14.94
N THR A 30 8.28 6.17 -13.87
CA THR A 30 7.58 6.00 -12.60
C THR A 30 8.01 7.02 -11.55
N GLU A 31 9.25 7.49 -11.62
CA GLU A 31 9.79 8.47 -10.68
C GLU A 31 10.78 9.41 -11.39
N VAL A 32 10.77 10.69 -11.03
CA VAL A 32 11.72 11.70 -11.50
C VAL A 32 12.44 12.27 -10.29
N MET A 33 13.77 12.26 -10.31
CA MET A 33 14.62 12.74 -9.22
C MET A 33 15.60 13.77 -9.76
N VAL A 34 15.47 15.01 -9.30
CA VAL A 34 16.32 16.14 -9.67
C VAL A 34 17.27 16.43 -8.51
N ASN A 35 18.56 16.31 -8.75
CA ASN A 35 19.63 16.57 -7.78
C ASN A 35 20.46 17.77 -8.28
N GLY A 36 20.06 18.96 -7.88
CA GLY A 36 20.63 20.19 -8.42
C GLY A 36 20.28 20.38 -9.91
N ILE A 37 21.00 21.27 -10.58
CA ILE A 37 20.67 21.67 -11.97
C ILE A 37 21.13 20.66 -13.03
N ASP A 38 22.17 19.87 -12.72
CA ASP A 38 22.86 19.02 -13.70
C ASP A 38 22.41 17.57 -13.73
N HIS A 39 21.72 17.08 -12.69
CA HIS A 39 21.46 15.65 -12.52
C HIS A 39 19.95 15.39 -12.40
N VAL A 40 19.34 14.99 -13.50
CA VAL A 40 17.96 14.53 -13.54
C VAL A 40 17.95 13.04 -13.81
N TYR A 41 17.53 12.26 -12.83
CA TYR A 41 17.35 10.82 -12.94
C TYR A 41 15.87 10.48 -13.13
N VAL A 42 15.62 9.38 -13.81
CA VAL A 42 14.26 8.81 -13.93
C VAL A 42 14.30 7.33 -13.57
N GLU A 43 13.23 6.84 -12.96
CA GLU A 43 13.03 5.41 -12.83
C GLU A 43 12.13 4.90 -13.97
N MET A 44 12.60 3.88 -14.68
CA MET A 44 11.87 3.16 -15.72
C MET A 44 12.05 1.66 -15.54
N ALA A 45 10.96 0.90 -15.52
CA ALA A 45 10.98 -0.56 -15.31
C ALA A 45 11.83 -1.00 -14.09
N GLY A 46 11.78 -0.21 -12.99
CA GLY A 46 12.51 -0.47 -11.74
C GLY A 46 14.00 -0.16 -11.78
N LYS A 47 14.51 0.49 -12.84
CA LYS A 47 15.91 0.92 -12.96
C LYS A 47 15.99 2.45 -12.97
N VAL A 48 16.89 2.98 -12.17
CA VAL A 48 17.21 4.40 -12.14
C VAL A 48 18.27 4.71 -13.21
N VAL A 49 17.98 5.68 -14.07
CA VAL A 49 18.83 6.08 -15.19
C VAL A 49 19.02 7.59 -15.16
N LEU A 50 20.27 8.05 -15.34
CA LEU A 50 20.59 9.46 -15.53
C LEU A 50 20.12 9.87 -16.95
N THR A 51 19.39 10.99 -17.02
CA THR A 51 18.96 11.58 -18.30
C THR A 51 19.97 12.62 -18.80
N GLY A 52 19.77 13.10 -20.03
CA GLY A 52 20.48 14.29 -20.54
C GLY A 52 19.83 15.63 -20.18
N ILE A 53 18.77 15.63 -19.38
CA ILE A 53 18.01 16.83 -19.01
C ILE A 53 18.83 17.63 -17.98
N LYS A 54 18.86 18.94 -18.16
CA LYS A 54 19.49 19.90 -17.23
C LYS A 54 18.60 21.13 -17.10
N PHE A 55 18.68 21.75 -15.92
CA PHE A 55 18.17 23.10 -15.71
C PHE A 55 19.21 24.14 -16.12
N GLN A 56 18.76 25.29 -16.56
CA GLN A 56 19.66 26.37 -17.00
C GLN A 56 20.46 26.94 -15.83
N ASP A 57 19.81 27.13 -14.70
CA ASP A 57 20.35 27.65 -13.46
C ASP A 57 19.50 27.22 -12.25
N GLU A 58 19.96 27.56 -11.04
CA GLU A 58 19.27 27.24 -9.80
C GLU A 58 17.94 28.00 -9.67
N GLU A 59 17.82 29.19 -10.25
CA GLU A 59 16.60 30.00 -10.23
C GLU A 59 15.50 29.31 -11.01
N GLN A 60 15.77 28.76 -12.20
CA GLN A 60 14.79 28.01 -12.98
C GLN A 60 14.26 26.80 -12.19
N LEU A 61 15.14 26.03 -11.52
CA LEU A 61 14.73 24.89 -10.69
C LEU A 61 13.88 25.34 -9.50
N LEU A 62 14.27 26.40 -8.81
CA LEU A 62 13.52 26.97 -7.69
C LEU A 62 12.13 27.48 -8.14
N ASN A 63 12.03 28.09 -9.31
CA ASN A 63 10.76 28.54 -9.86
C ASN A 63 9.80 27.38 -10.11
N VAL A 64 10.29 26.25 -10.66
CA VAL A 64 9.51 25.02 -10.83
C VAL A 64 9.05 24.47 -9.47
N ILE A 65 9.95 24.37 -8.51
CA ILE A 65 9.63 23.88 -7.15
C ILE A 65 8.56 24.80 -6.50
N GLN A 66 8.76 26.11 -6.55
CA GLN A 66 7.82 27.07 -5.96
C GLN A 66 6.45 27.05 -6.66
N PHE A 67 6.42 26.87 -7.97
CA PHE A 67 5.17 26.73 -8.72
C PHE A 67 4.39 25.50 -8.23
N ILE A 68 5.03 24.34 -8.15
CA ILE A 68 4.40 23.10 -7.69
C ILE A 68 3.88 23.26 -6.25
N VAL A 69 4.69 23.80 -5.35
CA VAL A 69 4.34 23.92 -3.92
C VAL A 69 3.19 24.94 -3.73
N ARG A 70 3.21 26.05 -4.47
CA ARG A 70 2.15 27.08 -4.44
C ARG A 70 0.83 26.55 -5.02
N SER A 71 0.87 25.70 -6.04
CA SER A 71 -0.34 25.15 -6.66
C SER A 71 -1.22 24.34 -5.68
N VAL A 72 -0.63 23.83 -4.60
CA VAL A 72 -1.33 23.14 -3.51
C VAL A 72 -1.50 24.02 -2.25
N GLY A 73 -1.33 25.34 -2.38
CA GLY A 73 -1.51 26.30 -1.29
C GLY A 73 -0.44 26.24 -0.19
N ARG A 74 0.75 25.71 -0.51
CA ARG A 74 1.88 25.61 0.42
C ARG A 74 2.97 26.62 0.06
N ARG A 75 3.97 26.69 0.95
CA ARG A 75 5.13 27.57 0.81
C ARG A 75 6.42 26.77 0.99
N ILE A 76 7.45 27.14 0.22
CA ILE A 76 8.82 26.68 0.41
C ILE A 76 9.77 27.87 0.31
N ASP A 77 10.58 28.06 1.33
CA ASP A 77 11.61 29.12 1.42
C ASP A 77 12.67 28.74 2.47
N GLU A 78 13.64 29.61 2.73
CA GLU A 78 14.74 29.37 3.66
C GLU A 78 14.30 29.07 5.10
N ARG A 79 13.09 29.52 5.52
CA ARG A 79 12.52 29.23 6.85
C ARG A 79 11.76 27.91 6.88
N THR A 80 11.19 27.52 5.74
CA THR A 80 10.50 26.25 5.53
C THR A 80 11.07 25.54 4.32
N PRO A 81 12.31 25.01 4.43
CA PRO A 81 13.06 24.52 3.27
C PRO A 81 12.68 23.12 2.80
N LEU A 82 11.64 22.52 3.38
CA LEU A 82 11.06 21.22 3.04
C LEU A 82 9.61 21.39 2.66
N ALA A 83 9.19 20.77 1.56
CA ALA A 83 7.78 20.75 1.18
C ALA A 83 7.40 19.42 0.52
N ASP A 84 6.26 18.88 0.95
CA ASP A 84 5.54 17.87 0.21
C ASP A 84 4.41 18.54 -0.58
N ALA A 85 4.23 18.16 -1.82
CA ALA A 85 3.21 18.69 -2.71
C ALA A 85 2.65 17.60 -3.62
N ARG A 86 1.80 18.00 -4.56
CA ARG A 86 1.28 17.14 -5.64
C ARG A 86 1.23 17.90 -6.94
N LEU A 87 1.42 17.16 -8.02
CA LEU A 87 1.08 17.65 -9.36
C LEU A 87 -0.42 17.56 -9.60
N ALA A 88 -0.87 18.18 -10.67
CA ALA A 88 -2.29 18.18 -11.07
C ALA A 88 -2.85 16.77 -11.35
N ASP A 89 -2.00 15.82 -11.75
CA ASP A 89 -2.36 14.41 -11.98
C ASP A 89 -2.43 13.57 -10.68
N GLY A 90 -2.07 14.16 -9.54
CA GLY A 90 -1.98 13.48 -8.25
C GLY A 90 -0.60 12.92 -7.92
N SER A 91 0.39 13.04 -8.80
CA SER A 91 1.77 12.62 -8.54
C SER A 91 2.34 13.29 -7.30
N ARG A 92 3.00 12.53 -6.44
CA ARG A 92 3.58 13.02 -5.17
C ARG A 92 4.87 13.74 -5.42
N VAL A 93 5.06 14.84 -4.76
CA VAL A 93 6.25 15.67 -4.87
C VAL A 93 6.85 15.91 -3.50
N ASN A 94 8.15 15.68 -3.37
CA ASN A 94 8.95 16.15 -2.24
C ASN A 94 10.02 17.09 -2.75
N ALA A 95 10.16 18.24 -2.12
CA ALA A 95 11.17 19.25 -2.45
C ALA A 95 11.97 19.64 -1.21
N VAL A 96 13.29 19.81 -1.41
CA VAL A 96 14.22 20.28 -0.40
C VAL A 96 15.07 21.39 -1.01
N ILE A 97 15.17 22.54 -0.33
CA ILE A 97 16.01 23.67 -0.77
C ILE A 97 17.04 24.07 0.27
N ARG A 98 17.89 25.04 -0.04
CA ARG A 98 18.80 25.65 0.93
C ARG A 98 18.03 26.17 2.15
N PRO A 99 18.59 26.08 3.38
CA PRO A 99 19.97 25.68 3.70
C PRO A 99 20.18 24.16 3.83
N LEU A 100 19.16 23.31 3.67
CA LEU A 100 19.27 21.86 3.88
C LEU A 100 19.90 21.15 2.66
N ALA A 101 19.52 21.57 1.46
CA ALA A 101 20.07 21.02 0.22
C ALA A 101 21.40 21.74 -0.12
N ILE A 102 22.54 21.14 0.27
CA ILE A 102 23.86 21.77 0.21
C ILE A 102 24.32 21.97 -1.24
N ASP A 103 24.12 20.96 -2.09
CA ASP A 103 24.60 20.94 -3.47
C ASP A 103 23.59 21.50 -4.48
N GLY A 104 22.55 22.18 -4.01
CA GLY A 104 21.46 22.74 -4.81
C GLY A 104 20.12 22.11 -4.50
N PRO A 105 19.00 22.67 -5.01
CA PRO A 105 17.66 22.19 -4.74
C PRO A 105 17.47 20.74 -5.18
N LEU A 106 16.71 19.98 -4.38
CA LEU A 106 16.32 18.60 -4.64
C LEU A 106 14.81 18.54 -4.91
N LEU A 107 14.42 17.79 -5.93
CA LEU A 107 13.03 17.59 -6.28
C LEU A 107 12.81 16.14 -6.66
N THR A 108 11.94 15.45 -5.93
CA THR A 108 11.55 14.07 -6.23
C THR A 108 10.06 14.04 -6.55
N ILE A 109 9.71 13.47 -7.70
CA ILE A 109 8.33 13.33 -8.16
C ILE A 109 8.06 11.86 -8.40
N ARG A 110 7.17 11.27 -7.59
CA ARG A 110 6.69 9.92 -7.79
C ARG A 110 5.36 9.98 -8.52
N LYS A 111 5.36 9.49 -9.76
CA LYS A 111 4.20 9.59 -10.64
C LYS A 111 3.05 8.72 -10.15
N PHE A 112 1.87 9.27 -10.29
CA PHE A 112 0.63 8.54 -10.07
C PHE A 112 0.41 7.57 -11.25
N ALA A 113 0.24 6.28 -10.97
CA ALA A 113 0.00 5.30 -12.03
C ALA A 113 -1.36 5.57 -12.68
N LYS A 114 -1.40 5.79 -13.99
CA LYS A 114 -2.65 6.00 -14.74
C LYS A 114 -3.48 4.74 -14.78
N ASP A 115 -2.84 3.60 -15.05
CA ASP A 115 -3.46 2.29 -15.13
C ASP A 115 -2.95 1.41 -13.99
N PRO A 116 -3.78 1.14 -12.96
CA PRO A 116 -3.38 0.24 -11.88
C PRO A 116 -3.28 -1.19 -12.38
N PHE A 117 -2.24 -1.89 -11.92
CA PHE A 117 -2.07 -3.31 -12.24
C PHE A 117 -3.28 -4.13 -11.80
N GLN A 118 -3.65 -5.09 -12.66
CA GLN A 118 -4.71 -6.05 -12.42
C GLN A 118 -4.12 -7.41 -11.97
N VAL A 119 -5.00 -8.35 -11.62
CA VAL A 119 -4.60 -9.70 -11.20
C VAL A 119 -3.74 -10.38 -12.26
N GLU A 120 -4.14 -10.27 -13.52
CA GLU A 120 -3.48 -10.89 -14.69
C GLU A 120 -2.05 -10.37 -14.86
N ASP A 121 -1.82 -9.08 -14.59
CA ASP A 121 -0.49 -8.49 -14.64
C ASP A 121 0.43 -9.09 -13.57
N LEU A 122 -0.07 -9.20 -12.34
CA LEU A 122 0.72 -9.75 -11.23
C LEU A 122 0.99 -11.26 -11.41
N ILE A 123 0.08 -12.00 -12.02
CA ILE A 123 0.30 -13.40 -12.42
C ILE A 123 1.38 -13.45 -13.51
N ARG A 124 1.26 -12.64 -14.54
CA ARG A 124 2.24 -12.56 -15.65
C ARG A 124 3.64 -12.18 -15.17
N PHE A 125 3.76 -11.31 -14.18
CA PHE A 125 5.03 -10.94 -13.54
C PHE A 125 5.56 -12.03 -12.60
N GLY A 126 4.78 -13.07 -12.34
CA GLY A 126 5.11 -14.12 -11.38
C GLY A 126 5.09 -13.66 -9.92
N SER A 127 4.37 -12.57 -9.64
CA SER A 127 4.25 -12.04 -8.28
C SER A 127 3.42 -12.95 -7.37
N CYS A 128 2.38 -13.57 -7.92
CA CYS A 128 1.55 -14.56 -7.24
C CYS A 128 0.98 -15.55 -8.29
N THR A 129 0.49 -16.69 -7.84
CA THR A 129 -0.17 -17.69 -8.70
C THR A 129 -1.69 -17.49 -8.74
N GLU A 130 -2.37 -18.08 -9.74
CA GLU A 130 -3.84 -18.12 -9.82
C GLU A 130 -4.46 -18.68 -8.55
N GLY A 131 -3.93 -19.81 -8.05
CA GLY A 131 -4.40 -20.42 -6.80
C GLY A 131 -4.23 -19.51 -5.58
N GLY A 132 -3.11 -18.76 -5.50
CA GLY A 132 -2.89 -17.76 -4.45
C GLY A 132 -3.91 -16.61 -4.52
N PHE A 133 -4.15 -16.07 -5.72
CA PHE A 133 -5.18 -15.04 -5.90
C PHE A 133 -6.60 -15.56 -5.69
N GLY A 134 -6.89 -16.78 -6.12
CA GLY A 134 -8.18 -17.44 -5.85
C GLY A 134 -8.46 -17.54 -4.35
N PHE A 135 -7.43 -17.94 -3.56
CA PHE A 135 -7.53 -17.96 -2.10
C PHE A 135 -7.75 -16.56 -1.51
N MET A 136 -6.95 -15.57 -1.93
CA MET A 136 -7.09 -14.19 -1.43
C MET A 136 -8.45 -13.60 -1.79
N LYS A 137 -8.97 -13.87 -3.00
CA LYS A 137 -10.34 -13.48 -3.40
C LYS A 137 -11.38 -14.11 -2.47
N ALA A 138 -11.24 -15.40 -2.20
CA ALA A 138 -12.12 -16.12 -1.27
C ALA A 138 -12.08 -15.47 0.14
N ALA A 139 -10.89 -15.12 0.63
CA ALA A 139 -10.71 -14.46 1.91
C ALA A 139 -11.36 -13.07 1.95
N VAL A 140 -11.22 -12.25 0.89
CA VAL A 140 -11.87 -10.93 0.79
C VAL A 140 -13.39 -11.06 0.79
N LEU A 141 -13.94 -12.02 0.04
CA LEU A 141 -15.37 -12.30 0.02
C LEU A 141 -15.90 -12.79 1.37
N ALA A 142 -15.10 -13.57 2.10
CA ALA A 142 -15.42 -14.01 3.46
C ALA A 142 -15.23 -12.90 4.53
N LYS A 143 -15.00 -11.66 4.12
CA LYS A 143 -14.73 -10.53 5.02
C LYS A 143 -13.56 -10.80 5.98
N ALA A 144 -12.48 -11.42 5.48
CA ALA A 144 -11.25 -11.55 6.25
C ALA A 144 -10.57 -10.18 6.44
N ASN A 145 -10.09 -9.92 7.64
CA ASN A 145 -9.20 -8.79 7.90
C ASN A 145 -7.78 -9.15 7.46
N ILE A 146 -7.23 -8.40 6.51
CA ILE A 146 -5.99 -8.76 5.81
C ILE A 146 -4.93 -7.71 6.03
N ILE A 147 -3.74 -8.15 6.40
CA ILE A 147 -2.53 -7.31 6.41
C ILE A 147 -1.59 -7.74 5.30
N VAL A 148 -1.26 -6.80 4.43
CA VAL A 148 -0.23 -6.96 3.41
C VAL A 148 1.08 -6.43 3.98
N SER A 149 2.05 -7.32 4.24
CA SER A 149 3.34 -6.96 4.81
C SER A 149 4.48 -7.07 3.79
N GLY A 150 5.53 -6.30 4.00
CA GLY A 150 6.71 -6.32 3.12
C GLY A 150 7.60 -5.11 3.34
N GLY A 151 8.84 -5.18 2.86
CA GLY A 151 9.79 -4.07 2.87
C GLY A 151 9.40 -2.92 1.92
N THR A 152 10.26 -1.90 1.84
CA THR A 152 10.10 -0.80 0.88
C THR A 152 10.21 -1.31 -0.55
N GLY A 153 9.34 -0.83 -1.44
CA GLY A 153 9.39 -1.17 -2.86
C GLY A 153 9.01 -2.62 -3.21
N THR A 154 8.40 -3.38 -2.28
CA THR A 154 7.94 -4.76 -2.53
C THR A 154 6.61 -4.82 -3.28
N GLY A 155 5.88 -3.71 -3.41
CA GLY A 155 4.60 -3.64 -4.11
C GLY A 155 3.38 -3.81 -3.20
N LYS A 156 3.49 -3.54 -1.88
CA LYS A 156 2.38 -3.66 -0.92
C LYS A 156 1.13 -2.90 -1.35
N THR A 157 1.26 -1.61 -1.66
CA THR A 157 0.14 -0.75 -2.07
C THR A 157 -0.50 -1.26 -3.36
N THR A 158 0.31 -1.71 -4.34
CA THR A 158 -0.17 -2.33 -5.58
C THR A 158 -0.97 -3.60 -5.28
N PHE A 159 -0.44 -4.47 -4.43
CA PHE A 159 -1.11 -5.71 -4.06
C PHE A 159 -2.39 -5.45 -3.27
N LEU A 160 -2.36 -4.51 -2.31
CA LEU A 160 -3.55 -4.06 -1.58
C LEU A 160 -4.62 -3.52 -2.53
N ASN A 161 -4.23 -2.74 -3.53
CA ASN A 161 -5.14 -2.21 -4.55
C ASN A 161 -5.83 -3.35 -5.33
N VAL A 162 -5.05 -4.35 -5.77
CA VAL A 162 -5.59 -5.52 -6.47
C VAL A 162 -6.54 -6.33 -5.58
N LEU A 163 -6.19 -6.55 -4.31
CA LEU A 163 -7.07 -7.23 -3.35
C LEU A 163 -8.37 -6.45 -3.11
N SER A 164 -8.27 -5.13 -3.03
CA SER A 164 -9.44 -4.25 -2.86
C SER A 164 -10.42 -4.37 -4.04
N GLY A 165 -9.93 -4.71 -5.23
CA GLY A 165 -10.77 -5.00 -6.40
C GLY A 165 -11.67 -6.24 -6.26
N PHE A 166 -11.39 -7.12 -5.29
CA PHE A 166 -12.26 -8.27 -4.99
C PHE A 166 -13.41 -7.94 -4.03
N ILE A 167 -13.45 -6.75 -3.46
CA ILE A 167 -14.55 -6.30 -2.60
C ILE A 167 -15.81 -6.18 -3.46
N PRO A 168 -16.96 -6.73 -3.02
CA PRO A 168 -18.21 -6.60 -3.73
C PRO A 168 -18.60 -5.14 -4.03
N ALA A 169 -19.23 -4.90 -5.18
CA ALA A 169 -19.57 -3.55 -5.63
C ALA A 169 -20.61 -2.85 -4.73
N GLU A 170 -21.43 -3.62 -4.02
CA GLU A 170 -22.42 -3.15 -3.07
C GLU A 170 -21.84 -2.69 -1.73
N ASP A 171 -20.62 -3.10 -1.39
CA ASP A 171 -19.99 -2.71 -0.14
C ASP A 171 -19.57 -1.23 -0.16
N ARG A 172 -19.89 -0.49 0.91
CA ARG A 172 -19.37 0.87 1.12
C ARG A 172 -17.94 0.80 1.62
N ILE A 173 -17.00 1.28 0.80
CA ILE A 173 -15.56 1.26 1.10
C ILE A 173 -15.11 2.65 1.54
N VAL A 174 -14.42 2.74 2.66
CA VAL A 174 -13.71 3.96 3.07
C VAL A 174 -12.21 3.70 2.96
N THR A 175 -11.52 4.47 2.11
CA THR A 175 -10.04 4.42 2.03
C THR A 175 -9.43 5.56 2.82
N ILE A 176 -8.33 5.28 3.52
CA ILE A 176 -7.60 6.24 4.36
C ILE A 176 -6.11 6.11 4.06
N GLU A 177 -5.50 7.18 3.59
CA GLU A 177 -4.11 7.17 3.12
C GLU A 177 -3.38 8.46 3.52
N ASP A 178 -2.07 8.39 3.70
CA ASP A 178 -1.24 9.61 3.82
C ASP A 178 -1.26 10.40 2.52
N ALA A 179 -1.21 9.68 1.42
CA ALA A 179 -1.36 10.21 0.09
C ALA A 179 -2.18 9.21 -0.73
N ALA A 180 -3.27 9.64 -1.33
CA ALA A 180 -4.21 8.77 -2.02
C ALA A 180 -3.57 8.13 -3.26
N GLU A 181 -3.13 6.88 -3.14
CA GLU A 181 -2.56 6.03 -4.19
C GLU A 181 -3.53 4.93 -4.64
N LEU A 182 -4.47 4.52 -3.78
CA LEU A 182 -5.42 3.46 -4.09
C LEU A 182 -6.42 3.91 -5.16
N GLN A 183 -6.68 3.04 -6.12
CA GLN A 183 -7.58 3.25 -7.25
C GLN A 183 -8.60 2.12 -7.31
N LEU A 184 -9.63 2.21 -6.48
CA LEU A 184 -10.71 1.25 -6.43
C LEU A 184 -11.75 1.60 -7.50
N HIS A 185 -12.31 0.58 -8.17
CA HIS A 185 -13.25 0.73 -9.28
C HIS A 185 -14.72 0.66 -8.85
N GLN A 186 -15.00 0.30 -7.59
CA GLN A 186 -16.36 0.26 -7.07
C GLN A 186 -16.95 1.68 -7.03
N GLU A 187 -18.26 1.80 -7.23
CA GLU A 187 -18.95 3.10 -7.24
C GLU A 187 -18.99 3.73 -5.84
N HIS A 188 -19.13 2.90 -4.79
CA HIS A 188 -19.33 3.38 -3.43
C HIS A 188 -18.05 3.47 -2.63
N VAL A 189 -17.06 4.23 -3.12
CA VAL A 189 -15.78 4.48 -2.47
C VAL A 189 -15.70 5.89 -1.90
N CYS A 190 -15.45 6.01 -0.61
CA CYS A 190 -15.19 7.27 0.09
C CYS A 190 -13.69 7.38 0.36
N ARG A 191 -12.99 8.20 -0.41
CA ARG A 191 -11.54 8.38 -0.29
C ARG A 191 -11.22 9.51 0.69
N MET A 192 -10.37 9.23 1.66
CA MET A 192 -9.87 10.22 2.61
C MET A 192 -8.34 10.21 2.64
N GLU A 193 -7.79 11.39 2.83
CA GLU A 193 -6.36 11.64 2.87
C GLU A 193 -6.00 12.49 4.06
N THR A 194 -4.82 12.23 4.66
CA THR A 194 -4.31 13.03 5.74
C THR A 194 -4.04 14.47 5.29
N ARG A 195 -4.05 15.36 6.24
CA ARG A 195 -3.61 16.75 6.04
C ARG A 195 -2.51 17.05 7.04
N PRO A 196 -1.27 17.31 6.59
CA PRO A 196 -0.22 17.76 7.48
C PRO A 196 -0.53 19.16 8.03
N LYS A 197 0.18 19.55 9.08
CA LYS A 197 0.11 20.89 9.66
C LYS A 197 0.36 21.96 8.60
N ASP A 198 -0.37 23.07 8.73
CA ASP A 198 -0.11 24.25 7.93
C ASP A 198 1.14 25.02 8.40
N ILE A 199 1.42 26.18 7.80
CA ILE A 199 2.56 27.01 8.14
C ILE A 199 2.53 27.57 9.57
N ASN A 200 1.38 27.56 10.22
CA ASN A 200 1.19 27.99 11.62
C ASN A 200 1.28 26.80 12.60
N GLY A 201 1.48 25.58 12.08
CA GLY A 201 1.48 24.34 12.88
C GLY A 201 0.09 23.81 13.21
N GLU A 202 -0.95 24.32 12.56
CA GLU A 202 -2.35 23.98 12.81
C GLU A 202 -2.97 23.12 11.70
N GLY A 203 -4.17 22.64 11.95
CA GLY A 203 -5.01 21.99 10.95
C GLY A 203 -4.62 20.58 10.57
N GLU A 204 -3.75 19.91 11.33
CA GLU A 204 -3.36 18.52 11.11
C GLU A 204 -4.54 17.56 11.20
N VAL A 205 -4.65 16.65 10.22
CA VAL A 205 -5.57 15.52 10.23
C VAL A 205 -4.77 14.26 9.97
N THR A 206 -4.56 13.46 11.01
CA THR A 206 -3.78 12.22 10.97
C THR A 206 -4.61 11.04 10.47
N ILE A 207 -3.95 9.94 10.05
CA ILE A 207 -4.63 8.66 9.76
C ILE A 207 -5.52 8.25 10.92
N GLN A 208 -5.03 8.34 12.17
CA GLN A 208 -5.78 7.99 13.36
C GLN A 208 -7.12 8.72 13.44
N ARG A 209 -7.12 10.05 13.27
CA ARG A 209 -8.36 10.85 13.26
C ARG A 209 -9.32 10.42 12.15
N LEU A 210 -8.80 10.06 10.98
CA LEU A 210 -9.60 9.59 9.85
C LEU A 210 -10.20 8.22 10.12
N VAL A 211 -9.44 7.28 10.72
CA VAL A 211 -9.96 5.96 11.12
C VAL A 211 -11.09 6.12 12.14
N ILE A 212 -10.90 6.90 13.20
CA ILE A 212 -11.94 7.17 14.21
C ILE A 212 -13.18 7.80 13.56
N ASN A 213 -13.00 8.73 12.62
CA ASN A 213 -14.13 9.36 11.92
C ASN A 213 -14.85 8.37 10.99
N SER A 214 -14.12 7.48 10.32
CA SER A 214 -14.68 6.51 9.38
C SER A 214 -15.74 5.61 10.02
N LEU A 215 -15.58 5.27 11.30
CA LEU A 215 -16.55 4.45 12.06
C LEU A 215 -17.95 5.08 12.15
N ARG A 216 -18.05 6.41 11.97
CA ARG A 216 -19.34 7.14 11.92
C ARG A 216 -19.88 7.29 10.50
N MET A 217 -19.15 6.83 9.49
CA MET A 217 -19.54 6.94 8.08
C MET A 217 -20.28 5.70 7.58
N ARG A 218 -20.58 4.73 8.43
CA ARG A 218 -21.21 3.44 8.10
C ARG A 218 -20.43 2.68 7.02
N PRO A 219 -19.13 2.44 7.19
CA PRO A 219 -18.37 1.67 6.23
C PRO A 219 -18.71 0.18 6.33
N GLU A 220 -18.76 -0.51 5.19
CA GLU A 220 -18.73 -1.99 5.12
C GLU A 220 -17.28 -2.48 5.16
N ARG A 221 -16.35 -1.70 4.61
CA ARG A 221 -14.90 -1.98 4.56
C ARG A 221 -14.10 -0.72 4.83
N ILE A 222 -13.05 -0.86 5.61
CA ILE A 222 -12.05 0.20 5.83
C ILE A 222 -10.72 -0.29 5.25
N VAL A 223 -10.16 0.48 4.30
CA VAL A 223 -8.87 0.18 3.68
C VAL A 223 -7.89 1.29 4.06
N VAL A 224 -6.93 0.96 4.91
CA VAL A 224 -5.86 1.90 5.30
C VAL A 224 -4.64 1.62 4.44
N GLY A 225 -4.18 2.62 3.70
CA GLY A 225 -3.06 2.47 2.77
C GLY A 225 -1.79 1.92 3.44
N GLU A 226 -1.44 2.47 4.60
CA GLU A 226 -0.37 1.96 5.44
C GLU A 226 -0.58 2.30 6.90
N CYS A 227 -0.29 1.36 7.79
CA CYS A 227 -0.30 1.55 9.23
C CYS A 227 1.14 1.75 9.74
N ARG A 228 1.44 2.92 10.32
CA ARG A 228 2.79 3.35 10.72
C ARG A 228 2.91 3.77 12.18
N GLY A 229 1.80 4.02 12.87
CA GLY A 229 1.74 4.56 14.22
C GLY A 229 0.56 4.07 15.05
N GLY A 230 0.13 4.91 15.99
CA GLY A 230 -0.90 4.59 16.97
C GLY A 230 -2.28 4.27 16.39
N GLU A 231 -2.56 4.63 15.13
CA GLU A 231 -3.77 4.26 14.41
C GLU A 231 -3.99 2.74 14.33
N ALA A 232 -2.93 1.95 14.55
CA ALA A 232 -3.03 0.50 14.63
C ALA A 232 -4.05 0.03 15.65
N LEU A 233 -4.13 0.69 16.82
CA LEU A 233 -5.09 0.33 17.84
C LEU A 233 -6.52 0.59 17.38
N ASP A 234 -6.79 1.77 16.81
CA ASP A 234 -8.13 2.14 16.35
C ASP A 234 -8.59 1.23 15.20
N MET A 235 -7.66 0.85 14.30
CA MET A 235 -7.91 -0.09 13.23
C MET A 235 -8.24 -1.49 13.78
N LEU A 236 -7.48 -2.01 14.76
CA LEU A 236 -7.77 -3.31 15.40
C LEU A 236 -9.13 -3.27 16.12
N GLN A 237 -9.47 -2.16 16.76
CA GLN A 237 -10.78 -1.97 17.39
C GLN A 237 -11.89 -2.00 16.33
N ALA A 238 -11.73 -1.31 15.21
CA ALA A 238 -12.68 -1.35 14.10
C ALA A 238 -12.90 -2.79 13.62
N MET A 239 -11.83 -3.52 13.37
CA MET A 239 -11.87 -4.93 12.93
C MET A 239 -12.53 -5.86 13.96
N ASN A 240 -12.38 -5.58 15.26
CA ASN A 240 -13.00 -6.36 16.35
C ASN A 240 -14.46 -5.96 16.65
N THR A 241 -14.96 -4.86 16.10
CA THR A 241 -16.29 -4.30 16.42
C THR A 241 -17.25 -4.24 15.24
N GLY A 242 -17.11 -5.16 14.29
CA GLY A 242 -18.09 -5.36 13.20
C GLY A 242 -17.71 -4.68 11.87
N HIS A 243 -16.49 -4.20 11.72
CA HIS A 243 -15.96 -3.72 10.42
C HIS A 243 -15.04 -4.78 9.80
N ASP A 244 -15.56 -6.01 9.73
CA ASP A 244 -14.87 -7.16 9.13
C ASP A 244 -14.55 -6.93 7.65
N GLY A 245 -13.42 -7.50 7.21
CA GLY A 245 -12.94 -7.36 5.83
C GLY A 245 -12.17 -6.07 5.59
N SER A 246 -11.73 -5.42 6.66
CA SER A 246 -10.81 -4.28 6.59
C SER A 246 -9.40 -4.73 6.22
N MET A 247 -8.67 -3.87 5.52
CA MET A 247 -7.33 -4.21 5.01
C MET A 247 -6.36 -3.07 5.23
N THR A 248 -5.09 -3.42 5.42
CA THR A 248 -4.00 -2.42 5.49
C THR A 248 -2.68 -3.00 5.03
N THR A 249 -1.68 -2.13 4.85
CA THR A 249 -0.29 -2.57 4.70
C THR A 249 0.53 -2.24 5.94
N ILE A 250 1.61 -2.99 6.15
CA ILE A 250 2.58 -2.76 7.22
C ILE A 250 4.01 -3.07 6.74
N HIS A 251 4.97 -2.29 7.22
CA HIS A 251 6.38 -2.57 6.97
C HIS A 251 6.91 -3.68 7.87
N ALA A 252 7.19 -4.85 7.29
CA ALA A 252 7.81 -5.98 7.98
C ALA A 252 8.51 -6.93 6.98
N ASN A 253 9.52 -7.68 7.44
CA ASN A 253 10.26 -8.61 6.59
C ASN A 253 9.68 -10.02 6.60
N THR A 254 8.94 -10.37 7.64
CA THR A 254 8.25 -11.66 7.80
C THR A 254 6.87 -11.45 8.44
N PRO A 255 5.95 -12.43 8.34
CA PRO A 255 4.66 -12.35 9.06
C PRO A 255 4.82 -12.24 10.59
N ARG A 256 5.85 -12.88 11.18
CA ARG A 256 6.15 -12.76 12.60
C ARG A 256 6.63 -11.36 12.97
N ASP A 257 7.47 -10.75 12.13
CA ASP A 257 7.90 -9.36 12.31
C ASP A 257 6.70 -8.41 12.19
N ALA A 258 5.74 -8.72 11.30
CA ALA A 258 4.52 -7.93 11.16
C ALA A 258 3.68 -7.94 12.44
N LEU A 259 3.56 -9.09 13.12
CA LEU A 259 2.93 -9.17 14.44
C LEU A 259 3.67 -8.31 15.48
N ALA A 260 4.99 -8.47 15.60
CA ALA A 260 5.81 -7.70 16.54
C ALA A 260 5.73 -6.20 16.24
N ARG A 261 5.68 -5.84 14.95
CA ARG A 261 5.51 -4.46 14.53
C ARG A 261 4.14 -3.92 14.94
N LEU A 262 3.05 -4.68 14.79
CA LEU A 262 1.71 -4.29 15.25
C LEU A 262 1.69 -4.04 16.76
N GLU A 263 2.29 -4.91 17.58
CA GLU A 263 2.41 -4.71 19.03
C GLU A 263 3.08 -3.35 19.32
N THR A 264 4.18 -3.06 18.61
CA THR A 264 4.90 -1.78 18.75
C THR A 264 4.02 -0.59 18.34
N LEU A 265 3.31 -0.68 17.22
CA LEU A 265 2.45 0.41 16.73
C LEU A 265 1.28 0.67 17.68
N VAL A 266 0.69 -0.38 18.28
CA VAL A 266 -0.35 -0.22 19.31
C VAL A 266 0.20 0.52 20.54
N LEU A 267 1.42 0.20 20.98
CA LEU A 267 2.06 0.93 22.08
C LEU A 267 2.33 2.40 21.75
N MET A 268 2.55 2.74 20.48
CA MET A 268 2.71 4.13 20.02
C MET A 268 1.41 4.95 20.12
N SER A 269 0.24 4.32 20.35
CA SER A 269 -1.02 5.05 20.58
C SER A 269 -1.00 5.86 21.87
N GLY A 270 -0.04 5.60 22.76
CA GLY A 270 0.05 6.24 24.08
C GLY A 270 -0.89 5.66 25.14
N ILE A 271 -1.66 4.63 24.78
CA ILE A 271 -2.56 3.93 25.72
C ILE A 271 -1.78 2.81 26.41
N GLU A 272 -1.75 2.81 27.72
CA GLU A 272 -1.13 1.76 28.51
C GLU A 272 -1.99 0.49 28.47
N LEU A 273 -1.58 -0.49 27.65
CA LEU A 273 -2.19 -1.81 27.56
C LEU A 273 -1.16 -2.89 27.90
N PRO A 274 -1.54 -3.91 28.70
CA PRO A 274 -0.69 -5.08 28.86
C PRO A 274 -0.44 -5.77 27.50
N VAL A 275 0.79 -6.25 27.27
CA VAL A 275 1.16 -6.91 26.00
C VAL A 275 0.21 -8.08 25.68
N LYS A 276 -0.22 -8.82 26.70
CA LYS A 276 -1.21 -9.91 26.54
C LYS A 276 -2.53 -9.39 25.97
N ALA A 277 -3.02 -8.23 26.43
CA ALA A 277 -4.24 -7.62 25.91
C ALA A 277 -4.07 -7.17 24.44
N ILE A 278 -2.90 -6.61 24.11
CA ILE A 278 -2.57 -6.25 22.72
C ILE A 278 -2.61 -7.48 21.83
N ARG A 279 -1.97 -8.58 22.25
CA ARG A 279 -1.96 -9.85 21.49
C ARG A 279 -3.36 -10.42 21.31
N GLN A 280 -4.20 -10.35 22.34
CA GLN A 280 -5.61 -10.74 22.23
C GLN A 280 -6.36 -9.91 21.18
N GLN A 281 -6.15 -8.58 21.17
CA GLN A 281 -6.74 -7.70 20.16
C GLN A 281 -6.27 -8.06 18.75
N VAL A 282 -4.98 -8.29 18.57
CA VAL A 282 -4.41 -8.68 17.27
C VAL A 282 -4.94 -10.04 16.80
N ALA A 283 -4.91 -11.05 17.68
CA ALA A 283 -5.38 -12.40 17.34
C ALA A 283 -6.89 -12.46 17.05
N GLY A 284 -7.69 -11.59 17.69
CA GLY A 284 -9.12 -11.48 17.40
C GLY A 284 -9.43 -10.71 16.13
N ALA A 285 -8.62 -9.70 15.80
CA ALA A 285 -8.86 -8.80 14.67
C ALA A 285 -8.34 -9.36 13.35
N ILE A 286 -7.09 -9.84 13.32
CA ILE A 286 -6.40 -10.19 12.07
C ILE A 286 -6.66 -11.65 11.70
N ASN A 287 -7.05 -11.89 10.45
CA ASN A 287 -7.23 -13.23 9.93
C ASN A 287 -6.05 -13.68 9.07
N ILE A 288 -5.52 -12.81 8.20
CA ILE A 288 -4.51 -13.20 7.21
C ILE A 288 -3.40 -12.16 7.13
N PHE A 289 -2.16 -12.65 7.10
CA PHE A 289 -0.99 -11.91 6.64
C PHE A 289 -0.60 -12.39 5.25
N CYS A 290 -0.41 -11.44 4.32
CA CYS A 290 0.16 -11.70 3.00
C CYS A 290 1.53 -11.01 2.92
N GLN A 291 2.60 -11.80 2.90
CA GLN A 291 3.98 -11.30 2.88
C GLN A 291 4.49 -11.12 1.47
N LEU A 292 4.98 -9.93 1.14
CA LEU A 292 5.64 -9.61 -0.10
C LEU A 292 7.14 -9.40 0.12
N SER A 293 7.94 -9.87 -0.83
CA SER A 293 9.39 -9.65 -0.84
C SER A 293 9.88 -9.22 -2.22
N ARG A 294 10.90 -8.38 -2.22
CA ARG A 294 11.70 -8.11 -3.42
C ARG A 294 12.89 -9.05 -3.40
N LEU A 295 12.94 -9.96 -4.36
CA LEU A 295 13.99 -10.95 -4.44
C LEU A 295 15.29 -10.32 -5.01
N ARG A 296 16.40 -11.08 -4.94
CA ARG A 296 17.72 -10.59 -5.37
C ARG A 296 17.79 -10.25 -6.86
N ASP A 297 16.97 -10.88 -7.67
CA ASP A 297 16.82 -10.60 -9.10
C ASP A 297 15.96 -9.37 -9.40
N GLY A 298 15.47 -8.67 -8.36
CA GLY A 298 14.60 -7.51 -8.44
C GLY A 298 13.11 -7.84 -8.59
N SER A 299 12.74 -9.10 -8.78
CA SER A 299 11.34 -9.52 -8.87
C SER A 299 10.62 -9.33 -7.53
N ARG A 300 9.33 -8.94 -7.61
CA ARG A 300 8.46 -8.73 -6.45
C ARG A 300 7.51 -9.91 -6.37
N ARG A 301 7.51 -10.62 -5.24
CA ARG A 301 6.72 -11.84 -5.09
C ARG A 301 6.01 -11.89 -3.76
N VAL A 302 4.82 -12.48 -3.75
CA VAL A 302 4.22 -13.01 -2.54
C VAL A 302 5.06 -14.20 -2.11
N THR A 303 5.62 -14.14 -0.92
CA THR A 303 6.48 -15.21 -0.39
C THR A 303 5.78 -16.10 0.61
N SER A 304 4.71 -15.59 1.24
CA SER A 304 3.95 -16.36 2.21
C SER A 304 2.54 -15.79 2.36
N ILE A 305 1.54 -16.66 2.50
CA ILE A 305 0.20 -16.32 3.00
C ILE A 305 -0.01 -17.12 4.28
N VAL A 306 -0.26 -16.39 5.37
CA VAL A 306 -0.33 -16.96 6.72
C VAL A 306 -1.68 -16.62 7.35
N GLU A 307 -2.36 -17.60 7.90
CA GLU A 307 -3.60 -17.44 8.66
C GLU A 307 -3.29 -17.36 10.16
N VAL A 308 -3.92 -16.41 10.85
CA VAL A 308 -3.90 -16.34 12.32
C VAL A 308 -4.96 -17.28 12.85
N THR A 309 -4.54 -18.24 13.69
CA THR A 309 -5.42 -19.31 14.20
C THR A 309 -5.88 -19.11 15.63
N GLY A 310 -5.40 -18.06 16.29
CA GLY A 310 -5.77 -17.71 17.66
C GLY A 310 -4.57 -17.50 18.57
N MET A 311 -4.67 -17.95 19.81
CA MET A 311 -3.61 -17.85 20.81
C MET A 311 -3.43 -19.14 21.59
N GLU A 312 -2.19 -19.46 21.89
CA GLU A 312 -1.79 -20.46 22.88
C GLU A 312 -1.04 -19.75 24.02
N GLY A 313 -1.68 -19.68 25.20
CA GLY A 313 -1.15 -18.90 26.33
C GLY A 313 -1.04 -17.41 25.99
N GLU A 314 0.18 -16.93 25.82
CA GLU A 314 0.48 -15.53 25.44
C GLU A 314 1.02 -15.41 24.00
N THR A 315 1.10 -16.51 23.26
CA THR A 315 1.64 -16.52 21.90
C THR A 315 0.52 -16.57 20.87
N ILE A 316 0.56 -15.68 19.88
CA ILE A 316 -0.34 -15.72 18.72
C ILE A 316 0.09 -16.90 17.83
N THR A 317 -0.85 -17.79 17.55
CA THR A 317 -0.64 -18.95 16.68
C THR A 317 -0.99 -18.60 15.25
N MET A 318 -0.15 -19.05 14.33
CA MET A 318 -0.27 -18.83 12.89
C MET A 318 0.05 -20.08 12.13
N GLN A 319 -0.62 -20.30 11.00
CA GLN A 319 -0.30 -21.37 10.07
C GLN A 319 -0.07 -20.81 8.67
N GLU A 320 0.98 -21.31 8.03
CA GLU A 320 1.31 -20.93 6.66
C GLU A 320 0.44 -21.74 5.68
N ILE A 321 -0.33 -21.04 4.85
CA ILE A 321 -1.26 -21.64 3.89
C ILE A 321 -0.62 -21.77 2.51
N PHE A 322 0.13 -20.76 2.10
CA PHE A 322 0.95 -20.77 0.89
C PHE A 322 2.36 -20.32 1.22
N ALA A 323 3.34 -20.94 0.58
CA ALA A 323 4.75 -20.61 0.71
C ALA A 323 5.44 -20.56 -0.66
N PHE A 324 6.39 -19.62 -0.81
CA PHE A 324 7.30 -19.59 -1.93
C PHE A 324 8.55 -20.43 -1.64
N GLU A 325 8.70 -21.54 -2.35
CA GLU A 325 9.89 -22.37 -2.28
C GLU A 325 10.87 -21.99 -3.39
N SER A 326 11.98 -21.35 -2.99
CA SER A 326 13.07 -21.01 -3.92
C SER A 326 13.87 -22.27 -4.26
N GLN A 327 14.13 -22.46 -5.54
CA GLN A 327 14.98 -23.55 -6.08
C GLN A 327 16.36 -23.04 -6.51
N GLY A 328 16.67 -21.78 -6.21
CA GLY A 328 17.92 -21.14 -6.57
C GLY A 328 17.77 -20.11 -7.71
N ALA A 329 18.89 -19.78 -8.34
CA ALA A 329 18.90 -18.85 -9.49
C ALA A 329 19.19 -19.60 -10.78
N GLY A 330 18.49 -19.24 -11.84
CA GLY A 330 18.73 -19.72 -13.19
C GLY A 330 20.00 -19.15 -13.83
N PRO A 331 20.36 -19.62 -15.03
CA PRO A 331 21.53 -19.11 -15.75
C PRO A 331 21.44 -17.62 -16.11
N ASP A 332 20.24 -17.07 -16.19
CA ASP A 332 19.93 -15.65 -16.42
C ASP A 332 19.92 -14.81 -15.14
N GLY A 333 20.26 -15.41 -13.99
CA GLY A 333 20.26 -14.78 -12.69
C GLY A 333 18.87 -14.61 -12.05
N LYS A 334 17.80 -15.04 -12.74
CA LYS A 334 16.43 -14.98 -12.19
C LYS A 334 16.22 -16.06 -11.15
N ILE A 335 15.48 -15.71 -10.10
CA ILE A 335 15.11 -16.66 -9.05
C ILE A 335 14.05 -17.62 -9.57
N ILE A 336 14.39 -18.90 -9.57
CA ILE A 336 13.48 -20.01 -9.87
C ILE A 336 12.84 -20.44 -8.56
N GLY A 337 11.53 -20.67 -8.57
CA GLY A 337 10.80 -21.15 -7.41
C GLY A 337 9.31 -21.29 -7.71
N GLN A 338 8.59 -21.90 -6.78
CA GLN A 338 7.16 -22.12 -6.88
C GLN A 338 6.45 -21.57 -5.64
N PHE A 339 5.38 -20.83 -5.89
CA PHE A 339 4.43 -20.43 -4.85
C PHE A 339 3.28 -21.44 -4.83
N LYS A 340 3.19 -22.23 -3.77
CA LYS A 340 2.26 -23.36 -3.68
C LYS A 340 1.60 -23.45 -2.31
N PRO A 341 0.42 -24.13 -2.21
CA PRO A 341 -0.21 -24.41 -0.94
C PRO A 341 0.65 -25.39 -0.14
N THR A 342 0.64 -25.21 1.19
CA THR A 342 1.36 -26.10 2.15
C THR A 342 0.61 -27.41 2.42
N GLY A 343 -0.64 -27.51 1.98
CA GLY A 343 -1.53 -28.62 2.27
C GLY A 343 -2.38 -28.43 3.55
N ILE A 344 -2.13 -27.38 4.32
CA ILE A 344 -2.93 -27.04 5.49
C ILE A 344 -4.23 -26.36 5.00
N ARG A 345 -5.39 -26.91 5.42
CA ARG A 345 -6.68 -26.32 5.08
C ARG A 345 -6.96 -25.10 5.95
N PRO A 346 -7.17 -23.91 5.36
CA PRO A 346 -7.43 -22.68 6.12
C PRO A 346 -8.81 -22.68 6.78
N GLN A 347 -8.88 -22.15 8.01
CA GLN A 347 -10.13 -22.00 8.76
C GLN A 347 -11.08 -21.00 8.12
N ILE A 348 -10.55 -19.98 7.41
CA ILE A 348 -11.35 -18.96 6.73
C ILE A 348 -12.32 -19.56 5.69
N LEU A 349 -12.01 -20.74 5.15
CA LEU A 349 -12.91 -21.43 4.23
C LEU A 349 -14.18 -21.91 4.91
N ASP A 350 -14.14 -22.26 6.21
CA ASP A 350 -15.33 -22.63 6.98
C ASP A 350 -16.23 -21.40 7.24
N ARG A 351 -15.62 -20.22 7.40
CA ARG A 351 -16.36 -18.95 7.47
C ARG A 351 -17.12 -18.70 6.16
N MET A 352 -16.53 -18.97 4.99
CA MET A 352 -17.24 -18.87 3.71
C MET A 352 -18.45 -19.78 3.66
N PHE A 353 -18.32 -21.04 4.07
CA PHE A 353 -19.45 -21.95 4.11
C PHE A 353 -20.56 -21.46 5.04
N SER A 354 -20.22 -20.93 6.21
CA SER A 354 -21.20 -20.38 7.16
C SER A 354 -21.96 -19.16 6.60
N MET A 355 -21.32 -18.41 5.68
CA MET A 355 -21.94 -17.28 4.97
C MET A 355 -22.73 -17.70 3.71
N GLY A 356 -22.79 -19.01 3.40
CA GLY A 356 -23.45 -19.52 2.19
C GLY A 356 -22.71 -19.21 0.88
N LEU A 357 -21.43 -18.79 0.95
CA LEU A 357 -20.61 -18.51 -0.22
C LEU A 357 -20.07 -19.80 -0.83
N GLN A 358 -20.11 -19.90 -2.16
CA GLN A 358 -19.49 -21.01 -2.87
C GLN A 358 -17.99 -20.78 -3.03
N LEU A 359 -17.19 -21.78 -2.67
CA LEU A 359 -15.78 -21.75 -2.95
C LEU A 359 -15.52 -21.86 -4.46
N PRO A 360 -14.60 -21.06 -5.03
CA PRO A 360 -14.11 -21.28 -6.38
C PRO A 360 -13.61 -22.73 -6.58
N ALA A 361 -13.88 -23.31 -7.73
CA ALA A 361 -13.52 -24.73 -8.01
C ALA A 361 -12.02 -25.02 -7.78
N GLU A 362 -11.17 -24.07 -8.13
CA GLU A 362 -9.72 -24.15 -7.91
C GLU A 362 -9.38 -24.26 -6.42
N ILE A 363 -10.04 -23.48 -5.57
CA ILE A 363 -9.82 -23.52 -4.11
C ILE A 363 -10.36 -24.81 -3.51
N GLN A 364 -11.47 -25.35 -4.03
CA GLN A 364 -11.98 -26.66 -3.62
C GLN A 364 -10.99 -27.78 -3.97
N MET A 365 -10.30 -27.70 -5.11
CA MET A 365 -9.27 -28.67 -5.49
C MET A 365 -8.01 -28.57 -4.61
N LEU A 366 -7.58 -27.36 -4.28
CA LEU A 366 -6.41 -27.12 -3.42
C LEU A 366 -6.68 -27.51 -1.95
N PHE A 367 -7.90 -27.29 -1.47
CA PHE A 367 -8.31 -27.51 -0.08
C PHE A 367 -9.65 -28.24 -0.03
N PRO A 368 -9.67 -29.56 -0.35
CA PRO A 368 -10.90 -30.33 -0.37
C PRO A 368 -11.60 -30.32 1.00
N ASP A 369 -12.94 -30.26 0.98
CA ASP A 369 -13.73 -30.32 2.22
C ASP A 369 -13.72 -31.77 2.76
N PRO A 370 -13.22 -32.00 3.99
CA PRO A 370 -13.26 -33.33 4.60
C PRO A 370 -14.67 -33.93 4.69
N ARG A 371 -15.69 -33.07 4.80
CA ARG A 371 -17.12 -33.50 4.86
C ARG A 371 -17.60 -34.08 3.53
N MET A 372 -17.08 -33.61 2.41
CA MET A 372 -17.36 -34.13 1.08
C MET A 372 -16.62 -35.47 0.80
N MET A 373 -15.50 -35.73 1.51
CA MET A 373 -14.73 -36.97 1.38
C MET A 373 -15.27 -38.13 2.26
N ALA A 374 -15.96 -37.81 3.36
CA ALA A 374 -16.51 -38.81 4.28
C ALA A 374 -17.82 -39.49 3.77
N GLY A 375 -18.34 -39.05 2.63
CA GLY A 375 -19.58 -39.56 2.01
C GLY A 375 -19.35 -40.50 0.81
N ARG A 376 -18.12 -40.99 0.58
CA ARG A 376 -17.81 -41.99 -0.46
C ARG A 376 -17.40 -43.32 0.12
#